data_0044bb490797c75440577103017ae3d6
#
_entry.id   0044bb490797c75440577103017ae3d6
#
_cell.length_a   1.000
_cell.length_b   1.000
_cell.length_c   1.000
_cell.angle_alpha   90.00
_cell.angle_beta   90.00
_cell.angle_gamma   90.00
#
_symmetry.space_group_name_H-M   'P 1'
#
loop_
_entity.id
_entity.type
_entity.pdbx_description
1 polymer ?
#
loop_
_entity_poly.entity_id
_entity_poly.type
_entity_poly.pdbx_seq_one_letter_code
_entity_poly.pdbx_strand_id
1 'polypeptide(L)'
;MGSNAHHFSHLRGLWDATNQGQDGGRNERALAVTGSFRTPVIVLLVAIGYYAGTRIGFLFTPPQTPTAAFWPPNAILLAAFLITPVRKWWALLLAVLPAHLLVQLHAGIPVSSMLGWFVGNTGEALLGAACIRYYEKDERSLFKSAHGVTIFLVFGVFAAPVLTSFLDAAVVVQTGLGSDYWIVWTRRLFSNMLANLTVVPTIVLFGLNGASWIRKASLARYIEAGLLSVGIVLGSIFIFSGGQGWVGNTPALLYSLLPFLFWASVRFGLGGLNASLLAIALISIWNVMHGRDPFLPASVEQNVLTLNAYLVTIAMPLMFLSALIPEMRRTGRKLIDAREQERRRIGRELHDDVVQQLVLIGLEVKDLRPDSSWEIRLDKLYDRVSSVSKATRDLSHDLHPFALRYVGLARALRSLCRQTGEATSITINFAEENVPPLATDVSLCLYRIAQEALQNVAKHSHAHSASIELRVQNGEALLRIVDDGVGMSPEQHRIGGMGLAGMRERVMALDGTLKITSAPMMGTTIEGSVPLKKSQCG
;
A
#
# COMPACT_ATOMS: atom_id res chain seq x y z
N MET A 1 20.53 -56.95 -18.26
CA MET A 1 19.52 -56.54 -17.25
C MET A 1 19.47 -55.02 -17.23
N GLY A 2 18.62 -54.42 -18.03
CA GLY A 2 18.52 -52.96 -18.16
C GLY A 2 17.43 -52.59 -19.15
N SER A 3 16.15 -52.81 -18.80
CA SER A 3 15.04 -52.43 -19.71
C SER A 3 13.68 -52.34 -19.01
N ASN A 4 13.58 -51.86 -17.78
CA ASN A 4 12.27 -51.71 -17.13
C ASN A 4 12.06 -50.38 -16.38
N ALA A 5 12.96 -49.39 -16.52
CA ALA A 5 12.80 -48.10 -15.84
C ALA A 5 12.07 -47.03 -16.67
N HIS A 6 11.94 -47.18 -17.99
CA HIS A 6 11.31 -46.18 -18.88
C HIS A 6 9.79 -46.32 -19.06
N HIS A 7 9.19 -47.45 -18.65
CA HIS A 7 7.74 -47.67 -18.85
C HIS A 7 6.86 -47.12 -17.72
N PHE A 8 7.41 -46.86 -16.54
CA PHE A 8 6.64 -46.31 -15.41
C PHE A 8 6.53 -44.81 -15.39
N SER A 9 7.42 -44.09 -16.08
CA SER A 9 7.35 -42.60 -16.16
C SER A 9 6.21 -42.13 -17.09
N HIS A 10 5.90 -42.87 -18.14
CA HIS A 10 4.81 -42.52 -19.07
C HIS A 10 3.40 -42.74 -18.50
N LEU A 11 3.21 -43.70 -17.60
CA LEU A 11 1.91 -43.98 -16.98
C LEU A 11 1.59 -42.97 -15.85
N ARG A 12 2.60 -42.40 -15.18
CA ARG A 12 2.40 -41.32 -14.20
C ARG A 12 1.99 -40.01 -14.86
N GLY A 13 2.57 -39.65 -16.02
CA GLY A 13 2.20 -38.44 -16.77
C GLY A 13 0.76 -38.49 -17.32
N LEU A 14 0.24 -39.65 -17.68
CA LEU A 14 -1.15 -39.82 -18.14
C LEU A 14 -2.17 -39.82 -16.99
N TRP A 15 -1.79 -40.25 -15.80
CA TRP A 15 -2.68 -40.21 -14.61
C TRP A 15 -2.80 -38.83 -14.02
N ASP A 16 -1.72 -38.03 -14.03
CA ASP A 16 -1.73 -36.64 -13.61
C ASP A 16 -2.48 -35.73 -14.60
N ALA A 17 -2.41 -35.99 -15.90
CA ALA A 17 -3.14 -35.25 -16.93
C ALA A 17 -4.67 -35.49 -16.89
N THR A 18 -5.12 -36.74 -16.53
CA THR A 18 -6.55 -37.05 -16.39
C THR A 18 -7.16 -36.49 -15.11
N ASN A 19 -6.40 -36.36 -14.01
CA ASN A 19 -6.90 -35.78 -12.78
C ASN A 19 -6.92 -34.22 -12.80
N GLN A 20 -6.00 -33.56 -13.51
CA GLN A 20 -6.05 -32.11 -13.68
C GLN A 20 -7.22 -31.66 -14.57
N GLY A 21 -7.66 -32.48 -15.53
CA GLY A 21 -8.82 -32.16 -16.39
C GLY A 21 -10.18 -32.30 -15.70
N GLN A 22 -10.31 -33.16 -14.69
CA GLN A 22 -11.59 -33.34 -13.97
C GLN A 22 -11.79 -32.37 -12.81
N ASP A 23 -10.73 -31.91 -12.12
CA ASP A 23 -10.83 -30.91 -11.07
C ASP A 23 -11.00 -29.49 -11.61
N GLY A 24 -10.42 -29.15 -12.77
CA GLY A 24 -10.65 -27.87 -13.45
C GLY A 24 -12.11 -27.68 -13.84
N GLY A 25 -12.75 -28.70 -14.40
CA GLY A 25 -14.16 -28.63 -14.83
C GLY A 25 -15.17 -28.61 -13.67
N ARG A 26 -14.84 -29.20 -12.52
CA ARG A 26 -15.68 -29.13 -11.30
C ARG A 26 -15.57 -27.76 -10.61
N ASN A 27 -14.38 -27.20 -10.54
CA ASN A 27 -14.18 -25.87 -9.98
C ASN A 27 -14.77 -24.77 -10.86
N GLU A 28 -14.70 -24.85 -12.18
CA GLU A 28 -15.37 -23.91 -13.08
C GLU A 28 -16.88 -24.00 -13.00
N ARG A 29 -17.48 -25.19 -12.92
CA ARG A 29 -18.92 -25.35 -12.72
C ARG A 29 -19.39 -24.91 -11.33
N ALA A 30 -18.65 -25.17 -10.28
CA ALA A 30 -18.95 -24.66 -8.94
C ALA A 30 -18.85 -23.12 -8.86
N LEU A 31 -17.86 -22.51 -9.51
CA LEU A 31 -17.72 -21.07 -9.64
C LEU A 31 -18.81 -20.44 -10.52
N ALA A 32 -19.26 -21.13 -11.58
CA ALA A 32 -20.35 -20.69 -12.44
C ALA A 32 -21.70 -20.75 -11.74
N VAL A 33 -21.97 -21.78 -10.94
CA VAL A 33 -23.22 -21.92 -10.16
C VAL A 33 -23.28 -20.90 -9.02
N THR A 34 -22.18 -20.67 -8.29
CA THR A 34 -22.12 -19.62 -7.26
C THR A 34 -22.17 -18.22 -7.85
N GLY A 35 -21.72 -18.01 -9.10
CA GLY A 35 -21.82 -16.76 -9.85
C GLY A 35 -23.25 -16.41 -10.28
N SER A 36 -24.12 -17.39 -10.50
CA SER A 36 -25.50 -17.18 -10.93
C SER A 36 -26.39 -16.63 -9.81
N PHE A 37 -26.24 -17.11 -8.58
CA PHE A 37 -27.01 -16.61 -7.42
C PHE A 37 -26.57 -15.22 -6.92
N ARG A 38 -25.35 -14.80 -7.22
CA ARG A 38 -24.83 -13.47 -6.81
C ARG A 38 -25.39 -12.32 -7.65
N THR A 39 -25.76 -12.56 -8.91
CA THR A 39 -26.20 -11.51 -9.82
C THR A 39 -27.53 -10.85 -9.39
N PRO A 40 -28.62 -11.58 -9.11
CA PRO A 40 -29.90 -10.97 -8.70
C PRO A 40 -29.75 -10.22 -7.35
N VAL A 41 -28.90 -10.70 -6.45
CA VAL A 41 -28.63 -10.00 -5.18
C VAL A 41 -27.91 -8.67 -5.44
N ILE A 42 -26.92 -8.64 -6.32
CA ILE A 42 -26.23 -7.39 -6.68
C ILE A 42 -27.21 -6.42 -7.34
N VAL A 43 -28.04 -6.88 -8.28
CA VAL A 43 -29.03 -6.06 -8.97
C VAL A 43 -30.02 -5.46 -7.97
N LEU A 44 -30.51 -6.26 -7.02
CA LEU A 44 -31.42 -5.79 -5.96
C LEU A 44 -30.73 -4.77 -5.04
N LEU A 45 -29.50 -5.05 -4.61
CA LEU A 45 -28.73 -4.13 -3.76
C LEU A 45 -28.46 -2.79 -4.46
N VAL A 46 -28.19 -2.82 -5.76
CA VAL A 46 -27.99 -1.59 -6.55
C VAL A 46 -29.29 -0.80 -6.67
N ALA A 47 -30.43 -1.46 -6.92
CA ALA A 47 -31.74 -0.78 -6.96
C ALA A 47 -32.10 -0.14 -5.62
N ILE A 48 -31.92 -0.87 -4.51
CA ILE A 48 -32.14 -0.34 -3.15
C ILE A 48 -31.16 0.80 -2.86
N GLY A 49 -29.88 0.63 -3.19
CA GLY A 49 -28.85 1.65 -2.99
C GLY A 49 -29.16 2.91 -3.81
N TYR A 50 -29.58 2.76 -5.07
CA TYR A 50 -29.97 3.88 -5.91
C TYR A 50 -31.21 4.62 -5.34
N TYR A 51 -32.22 3.88 -4.90
CA TYR A 51 -33.39 4.44 -4.23
C TYR A 51 -32.99 5.23 -2.98
N ALA A 52 -32.23 4.62 -2.09
CA ALA A 52 -31.75 5.26 -0.86
C ALA A 52 -30.85 6.47 -1.16
N GLY A 53 -29.95 6.34 -2.15
CA GLY A 53 -29.10 7.44 -2.62
C GLY A 53 -29.89 8.62 -3.15
N THR A 54 -30.98 8.37 -3.89
CA THR A 54 -31.89 9.43 -4.37
C THR A 54 -32.61 10.11 -3.20
N ARG A 55 -33.08 9.34 -2.21
CA ARG A 55 -33.68 9.91 -0.98
C ARG A 55 -32.70 10.77 -0.20
N ILE A 56 -31.46 10.32 -0.07
CA ILE A 56 -30.36 11.10 0.52
C ILE A 56 -30.13 12.38 -0.29
N GLY A 57 -30.06 12.27 -1.62
CA GLY A 57 -29.91 13.44 -2.50
C GLY A 57 -30.97 14.51 -2.25
N PHE A 58 -32.24 14.11 -2.11
CA PHE A 58 -33.33 15.04 -1.79
C PHE A 58 -33.19 15.66 -0.39
N LEU A 59 -32.70 14.92 0.60
CA LEU A 59 -32.41 15.48 1.94
C LEU A 59 -31.31 16.55 1.89
N PHE A 60 -30.38 16.44 0.94
CA PHE A 60 -29.31 17.41 0.69
C PHE A 60 -29.63 18.38 -0.44
N THR A 61 -30.91 18.66 -0.70
CA THR A 61 -31.33 19.70 -1.66
C THR A 61 -31.67 20.97 -0.89
N PRO A 62 -30.95 22.08 -1.10
CA PRO A 62 -31.25 23.34 -0.44
C PRO A 62 -32.65 23.83 -0.81
N PRO A 63 -33.38 24.50 0.11
CA PRO A 63 -34.72 25.04 -0.18
C PRO A 63 -34.70 25.92 -1.43
N GLN A 64 -35.75 25.82 -2.24
CA GLN A 64 -35.97 26.61 -3.47
C GLN A 64 -34.94 26.37 -4.60
N THR A 65 -34.13 25.30 -4.52
CA THR A 65 -33.20 24.94 -5.59
C THR A 65 -33.58 23.63 -6.27
N PRO A 66 -33.40 23.52 -7.59
CA PRO A 66 -33.69 22.27 -8.32
C PRO A 66 -32.54 21.26 -8.23
N THR A 67 -31.41 21.59 -7.54
CA THR A 67 -30.20 20.78 -7.56
C THR A 67 -29.74 20.40 -6.16
N ALA A 68 -29.52 19.11 -5.95
CA ALA A 68 -28.96 18.60 -4.69
C ALA A 68 -27.50 19.01 -4.50
N ALA A 69 -27.11 19.29 -3.26
CA ALA A 69 -25.73 19.54 -2.88
C ALA A 69 -24.84 18.29 -2.98
N PHE A 70 -25.43 17.12 -2.88
CA PHE A 70 -24.75 15.82 -2.94
C PHE A 70 -25.67 14.79 -3.62
N TRP A 71 -25.19 14.17 -4.72
CA TRP A 71 -26.01 13.27 -5.53
C TRP A 71 -25.44 11.86 -5.66
N PRO A 72 -25.66 10.98 -4.67
CA PRO A 72 -25.08 9.63 -4.63
C PRO A 72 -25.55 8.67 -5.75
N PRO A 73 -26.74 8.77 -6.36
CA PRO A 73 -27.24 7.76 -7.31
C PRO A 73 -26.30 7.46 -8.47
N ASN A 74 -25.70 8.50 -9.08
CA ASN A 74 -24.77 8.35 -10.19
C ASN A 74 -23.52 7.59 -9.76
N ALA A 75 -22.99 7.94 -8.60
CA ALA A 75 -21.80 7.29 -8.02
C ALA A 75 -22.07 5.82 -7.66
N ILE A 76 -23.26 5.49 -7.13
CA ILE A 76 -23.65 4.10 -6.82
C ILE A 76 -23.73 3.29 -8.11
N LEU A 77 -24.34 3.84 -9.16
CA LEU A 77 -24.46 3.16 -10.44
C LEU A 77 -23.09 3.01 -11.14
N LEU A 78 -22.26 4.05 -11.13
CA LEU A 78 -20.89 3.98 -11.63
C LEU A 78 -20.07 2.89 -10.90
N ALA A 79 -20.13 2.85 -9.58
CA ALA A 79 -19.47 1.81 -8.79
C ALA A 79 -19.98 0.41 -9.15
N ALA A 80 -21.31 0.27 -9.32
CA ALA A 80 -21.93 -1.00 -9.74
C ALA A 80 -21.44 -1.45 -11.11
N PHE A 81 -21.32 -0.56 -12.09
CA PHE A 81 -20.75 -0.88 -13.40
C PHE A 81 -19.28 -1.28 -13.33
N LEU A 82 -18.49 -0.67 -12.45
CA LEU A 82 -17.07 -1.01 -12.27
C LEU A 82 -16.86 -2.39 -11.64
N ILE A 83 -17.77 -2.85 -10.78
CA ILE A 83 -17.65 -4.16 -10.12
C ILE A 83 -18.38 -5.30 -10.82
N THR A 84 -19.17 -5.01 -11.88
CA THR A 84 -19.95 -6.01 -12.60
C THR A 84 -19.51 -6.11 -14.05
N PRO A 85 -19.50 -7.34 -14.65
CA PRO A 85 -19.18 -7.49 -16.07
C PRO A 85 -20.11 -6.69 -16.99
N VAL A 86 -19.57 -6.12 -18.07
CA VAL A 86 -20.30 -5.29 -19.05
C VAL A 86 -21.59 -5.98 -19.57
N ARG A 87 -21.54 -7.31 -19.76
CA ARG A 87 -22.69 -8.10 -20.22
C ARG A 87 -23.91 -8.03 -19.28
N LYS A 88 -23.74 -7.56 -18.04
CA LYS A 88 -24.80 -7.47 -17.03
C LYS A 88 -25.27 -6.03 -16.78
N TRP A 89 -24.68 -5.03 -17.42
CA TRP A 89 -25.02 -3.62 -17.20
C TRP A 89 -26.47 -3.29 -17.52
N TRP A 90 -27.03 -3.93 -18.57
CA TRP A 90 -28.44 -3.77 -18.91
C TRP A 90 -29.39 -4.14 -17.77
N ALA A 91 -29.04 -5.18 -16.99
CA ALA A 91 -29.88 -5.60 -15.85
C ALA A 91 -29.85 -4.57 -14.70
N LEU A 92 -28.70 -3.91 -14.50
CA LEU A 92 -28.58 -2.81 -13.53
C LEU A 92 -29.42 -1.61 -13.98
N LEU A 93 -29.37 -1.24 -15.26
CA LEU A 93 -30.19 -0.14 -15.81
C LEU A 93 -31.69 -0.40 -15.66
N LEU A 94 -32.13 -1.63 -15.98
CA LEU A 94 -33.54 -2.03 -15.79
C LEU A 94 -33.98 -2.02 -14.33
N ALA A 95 -33.07 -2.35 -13.40
CA ALA A 95 -33.40 -2.37 -11.98
C ALA A 95 -33.43 -0.98 -11.34
N VAL A 96 -32.63 -0.04 -11.81
CA VAL A 96 -32.63 1.33 -11.26
C VAL A 96 -33.74 2.19 -11.84
N LEU A 97 -34.32 1.87 -13.02
CA LEU A 97 -35.40 2.63 -13.63
C LEU A 97 -36.64 2.74 -12.71
N PRO A 98 -37.23 1.64 -12.21
CA PRO A 98 -38.37 1.74 -11.30
C PRO A 98 -38.04 2.45 -9.99
N ALA A 99 -36.81 2.27 -9.45
CA ALA A 99 -36.36 2.97 -8.27
C ALA A 99 -36.29 4.49 -8.50
N HIS A 100 -35.74 4.91 -9.65
CA HIS A 100 -35.67 6.31 -10.06
C HIS A 100 -37.08 6.93 -10.20
N LEU A 101 -37.95 6.28 -10.96
CA LEU A 101 -39.32 6.77 -11.19
C LEU A 101 -40.13 6.86 -9.89
N LEU A 102 -40.05 5.85 -9.03
CA LEU A 102 -40.80 5.80 -7.77
C LEU A 102 -40.45 7.00 -6.86
N VAL A 103 -39.16 7.31 -6.69
CA VAL A 103 -38.77 8.42 -5.82
C VAL A 103 -39.16 9.76 -6.41
N GLN A 104 -38.98 9.95 -7.71
CA GLN A 104 -39.27 11.20 -8.40
C GLN A 104 -40.79 11.50 -8.45
N LEU A 105 -41.62 10.45 -8.68
CA LEU A 105 -43.06 10.56 -8.62
C LEU A 105 -43.56 11.01 -7.24
N HIS A 106 -42.99 10.42 -6.17
CA HIS A 106 -43.36 10.84 -4.81
C HIS A 106 -42.93 12.27 -4.49
N ALA A 107 -41.90 12.78 -5.17
CA ALA A 107 -41.44 14.16 -5.04
C ALA A 107 -42.22 15.15 -5.91
N GLY A 108 -43.21 14.70 -6.68
CA GLY A 108 -44.05 15.55 -7.55
C GLY A 108 -43.29 16.11 -8.76
N ILE A 109 -42.22 15.49 -9.20
CA ILE A 109 -41.40 15.95 -10.33
C ILE A 109 -42.12 15.68 -11.65
N PRO A 110 -42.13 16.61 -12.64
CA PRO A 110 -42.70 16.38 -13.97
C PRO A 110 -42.07 15.20 -14.69
N VAL A 111 -42.88 14.41 -15.42
CA VAL A 111 -42.44 13.19 -16.13
C VAL A 111 -41.31 13.49 -17.12
N SER A 112 -41.37 14.64 -17.83
CA SER A 112 -40.30 15.08 -18.74
C SER A 112 -38.95 15.25 -18.06
N SER A 113 -38.96 15.85 -16.86
CA SER A 113 -37.74 16.01 -16.03
C SER A 113 -37.22 14.67 -15.53
N MET A 114 -38.11 13.76 -15.08
CA MET A 114 -37.72 12.42 -14.63
C MET A 114 -36.97 11.64 -15.71
N LEU A 115 -37.52 11.62 -16.93
CA LEU A 115 -36.92 10.91 -18.06
C LEU A 115 -35.57 11.55 -18.46
N GLY A 116 -35.51 12.89 -18.53
CA GLY A 116 -34.30 13.62 -18.83
C GLY A 116 -33.18 13.33 -17.80
N TRP A 117 -33.51 13.40 -16.52
CA TRP A 117 -32.55 13.08 -15.45
C TRP A 117 -32.16 11.60 -15.39
N PHE A 118 -33.07 10.69 -15.76
CA PHE A 118 -32.69 9.28 -15.90
C PHE A 118 -31.61 9.08 -16.96
N VAL A 119 -31.80 9.73 -18.13
CA VAL A 119 -30.79 9.67 -19.23
C VAL A 119 -29.49 10.32 -18.80
N GLY A 120 -29.51 11.50 -18.17
CA GLY A 120 -28.33 12.19 -17.67
C GLY A 120 -27.57 11.36 -16.63
N ASN A 121 -28.26 10.90 -15.59
CA ASN A 121 -27.68 10.12 -14.50
C ASN A 121 -27.09 8.79 -14.97
N THR A 122 -27.84 8.03 -15.78
CA THR A 122 -27.35 6.74 -16.32
C THR A 122 -26.27 6.93 -17.37
N GLY A 123 -26.38 7.99 -18.18
CA GLY A 123 -25.36 8.40 -19.16
C GLY A 123 -24.03 8.73 -18.51
N GLU A 124 -24.03 9.47 -17.40
CA GLU A 124 -22.83 9.77 -16.62
C GLU A 124 -22.15 8.50 -16.14
N ALA A 125 -22.90 7.62 -15.47
CA ALA A 125 -22.34 6.38 -14.94
C ALA A 125 -21.83 5.45 -16.05
N LEU A 126 -22.55 5.34 -17.18
CA LEU A 126 -22.15 4.54 -18.33
C LEU A 126 -20.88 5.09 -18.99
N LEU A 127 -20.85 6.39 -19.27
CA LEU A 127 -19.70 7.06 -19.90
C LEU A 127 -18.45 6.91 -19.03
N GLY A 128 -18.57 7.23 -17.75
CA GLY A 128 -17.47 7.09 -16.80
C GLY A 128 -16.96 5.65 -16.72
N ALA A 129 -17.85 4.67 -16.56
CA ALA A 129 -17.47 3.27 -16.47
C ALA A 129 -16.86 2.74 -17.78
N ALA A 130 -17.41 3.10 -18.95
CA ALA A 130 -16.90 2.66 -20.24
C ALA A 130 -15.50 3.20 -20.50
N CYS A 131 -15.26 4.49 -20.25
CA CYS A 131 -13.93 5.10 -20.39
C CYS A 131 -12.93 4.49 -19.42
N ILE A 132 -13.29 4.35 -18.14
CA ILE A 132 -12.40 3.75 -17.13
C ILE A 132 -12.00 2.33 -17.56
N ARG A 133 -12.94 1.49 -17.98
CA ARG A 133 -12.65 0.10 -18.41
C ARG A 133 -11.87 0.02 -19.72
N TYR A 134 -11.99 1.01 -20.58
CA TYR A 134 -11.21 1.07 -21.82
C TYR A 134 -9.72 1.25 -21.53
N TYR A 135 -9.38 2.14 -20.60
CA TYR A 135 -8.00 2.45 -20.25
C TYR A 135 -7.43 1.57 -19.12
N GLU A 136 -8.27 1.08 -18.20
CA GLU A 136 -7.88 0.20 -17.09
C GLU A 136 -8.65 -1.12 -17.17
N LYS A 137 -7.98 -2.15 -17.65
CA LYS A 137 -8.60 -3.47 -17.87
C LYS A 137 -8.70 -4.32 -16.60
N ASP A 138 -7.81 -4.08 -15.63
CA ASP A 138 -7.82 -4.79 -14.35
C ASP A 138 -8.60 -4.00 -13.30
N GLU A 139 -9.84 -4.40 -13.05
CA GLU A 139 -10.73 -3.80 -12.04
C GLU A 139 -10.11 -3.75 -10.65
N ARG A 140 -9.19 -4.68 -10.34
CA ARG A 140 -8.53 -4.78 -9.04
C ARG A 140 -7.38 -3.79 -8.87
N SER A 141 -6.84 -3.26 -9.98
CA SER A 141 -5.73 -2.31 -9.99
C SER A 141 -6.19 -0.86 -9.91
N LEU A 142 -7.45 -0.56 -10.28
CA LEU A 142 -7.99 0.80 -10.42
C LEU A 142 -7.65 1.71 -9.22
N PHE A 143 -7.83 1.23 -8.00
CA PHE A 143 -7.55 2.00 -6.79
C PHE A 143 -6.27 1.56 -6.05
N LYS A 144 -5.39 0.79 -6.72
CA LYS A 144 -4.12 0.30 -6.15
C LYS A 144 -2.88 0.91 -6.79
N SER A 145 -3.06 1.68 -7.86
CA SER A 145 -1.99 2.36 -8.59
C SER A 145 -2.33 3.83 -8.82
N ALA A 146 -1.30 4.67 -8.91
CA ALA A 146 -1.47 6.08 -9.27
C ALA A 146 -2.08 6.24 -10.66
N HIS A 147 -1.73 5.37 -11.61
CA HIS A 147 -2.29 5.33 -12.95
C HIS A 147 -3.82 5.08 -12.93
N GLY A 148 -4.28 4.05 -12.23
CA GLY A 148 -5.71 3.73 -12.13
C GLY A 148 -6.50 4.85 -11.44
N VAL A 149 -5.96 5.44 -10.36
CA VAL A 149 -6.60 6.60 -9.72
C VAL A 149 -6.67 7.80 -10.67
N THR A 150 -5.62 8.05 -11.47
CA THR A 150 -5.65 9.14 -12.47
C THR A 150 -6.75 8.91 -13.50
N ILE A 151 -6.89 7.69 -14.05
CA ILE A 151 -7.96 7.34 -14.99
C ILE A 151 -9.34 7.58 -14.35
N PHE A 152 -9.53 7.15 -13.10
CA PHE A 152 -10.76 7.38 -12.37
C PHE A 152 -11.05 8.88 -12.18
N LEU A 153 -10.05 9.68 -11.78
CA LEU A 153 -10.21 11.12 -11.60
C LEU A 153 -10.56 11.83 -12.92
N VAL A 154 -9.88 11.45 -14.02
CA VAL A 154 -10.13 12.07 -15.34
C VAL A 154 -11.50 11.70 -15.87
N PHE A 155 -11.86 10.42 -15.91
CA PHE A 155 -13.08 9.97 -16.60
C PHE A 155 -14.29 9.84 -15.68
N GLY A 156 -14.11 9.33 -14.47
CA GLY A 156 -15.22 9.11 -13.53
C GLY A 156 -15.60 10.36 -12.74
N VAL A 157 -14.62 11.22 -12.42
CA VAL A 157 -14.87 12.40 -11.58
C VAL A 157 -15.00 13.67 -12.42
N PHE A 158 -14.21 13.83 -13.48
CA PHE A 158 -14.19 15.07 -14.26
C PHE A 158 -14.98 14.97 -15.57
N ALA A 159 -14.56 14.14 -16.53
CA ALA A 159 -15.09 14.16 -17.89
C ALA A 159 -16.56 13.76 -17.98
N ALA A 160 -16.97 12.67 -17.31
CA ALA A 160 -18.37 12.24 -17.36
C ALA A 160 -19.31 13.25 -16.70
N PRO A 161 -19.09 13.76 -15.47
CA PRO A 161 -19.91 14.81 -14.88
C PRO A 161 -19.92 16.10 -15.68
N VAL A 162 -18.79 16.56 -16.25
CA VAL A 162 -18.74 17.76 -17.09
C VAL A 162 -19.70 17.63 -18.27
N LEU A 163 -19.62 16.52 -19.02
CA LEU A 163 -20.42 16.32 -20.24
C LEU A 163 -21.90 16.15 -19.94
N THR A 164 -22.25 15.38 -18.93
CA THR A 164 -23.66 15.09 -18.63
C THR A 164 -24.36 16.23 -17.89
N SER A 165 -23.64 17.06 -17.16
CA SER A 165 -24.22 18.26 -16.52
C SER A 165 -24.78 19.26 -17.52
N PHE A 166 -24.30 19.28 -18.78
CA PHE A 166 -24.91 20.09 -19.84
C PHE A 166 -26.34 19.64 -20.14
N LEU A 167 -26.58 18.33 -20.26
CA LEU A 167 -27.91 17.79 -20.48
C LEU A 167 -28.81 18.03 -19.26
N ASP A 168 -28.31 17.79 -18.06
CA ASP A 168 -29.05 17.98 -16.82
C ASP A 168 -29.48 19.44 -16.62
N ALA A 169 -28.61 20.40 -16.92
CA ALA A 169 -28.92 21.82 -16.86
C ALA A 169 -29.96 22.21 -17.91
N ALA A 170 -29.87 21.67 -19.14
CA ALA A 170 -30.85 21.91 -20.18
C ALA A 170 -32.26 21.40 -19.76
N VAL A 171 -32.33 20.20 -19.19
CA VAL A 171 -33.59 19.63 -18.69
C VAL A 171 -34.22 20.52 -17.60
N VAL A 172 -33.42 20.97 -16.62
CA VAL A 172 -33.89 21.83 -15.53
C VAL A 172 -34.44 23.15 -16.03
N VAL A 173 -33.77 23.81 -16.97
CA VAL A 173 -34.20 25.10 -17.52
C VAL A 173 -35.42 24.93 -18.45
N GLN A 174 -35.42 23.93 -19.33
CA GLN A 174 -36.55 23.68 -20.25
C GLN A 174 -37.85 23.29 -19.53
N THR A 175 -37.73 22.62 -18.39
CA THR A 175 -38.92 22.22 -17.60
C THR A 175 -39.36 23.29 -16.59
N GLY A 176 -38.72 24.45 -16.57
CA GLY A 176 -39.06 25.57 -15.71
C GLY A 176 -38.71 25.39 -14.22
N LEU A 177 -37.92 24.36 -13.88
CA LEU A 177 -37.49 24.11 -12.52
C LEU A 177 -36.34 25.02 -12.06
N GLY A 178 -35.66 25.70 -13.00
CA GLY A 178 -34.62 26.68 -12.76
C GLY A 178 -34.49 27.64 -13.94
N SER A 179 -33.93 28.85 -13.67
CA SER A 179 -33.86 29.93 -14.69
C SER A 179 -32.43 30.14 -15.25
N ASP A 180 -31.39 29.85 -14.46
CA ASP A 180 -30.03 30.10 -14.87
C ASP A 180 -29.30 28.79 -15.20
N TYR A 181 -29.00 28.63 -16.47
CA TYR A 181 -28.38 27.43 -17.02
C TYR A 181 -26.97 27.17 -16.40
N TRP A 182 -26.12 28.20 -16.33
CA TRP A 182 -24.74 28.05 -15.89
C TRP A 182 -24.63 27.81 -14.39
N ILE A 183 -25.53 28.39 -13.61
CA ILE A 183 -25.59 28.14 -12.17
C ILE A 183 -26.02 26.69 -11.92
N VAL A 184 -27.04 26.20 -12.63
CA VAL A 184 -27.49 24.81 -12.54
C VAL A 184 -26.38 23.84 -12.97
N TRP A 185 -25.73 24.13 -14.11
CA TRP A 185 -24.61 23.34 -14.61
C TRP A 185 -23.48 23.22 -13.57
N THR A 186 -23.04 24.33 -13.02
CA THR A 186 -21.93 24.37 -12.05
C THR A 186 -22.27 23.60 -10.78
N ARG A 187 -23.49 23.74 -10.26
CA ARG A 187 -23.97 23.04 -9.06
C ARG A 187 -24.05 21.52 -9.29
N ARG A 188 -24.61 21.11 -10.41
CA ARG A 188 -24.66 19.69 -10.81
C ARG A 188 -23.28 19.09 -10.92
N LEU A 189 -22.38 19.79 -11.61
CA LEU A 189 -21.00 19.36 -11.80
C LEU A 189 -20.32 19.06 -10.45
N PHE A 190 -20.26 20.02 -9.53
CA PHE A 190 -19.56 19.82 -8.27
C PHE A 190 -20.26 18.84 -7.34
N SER A 191 -21.58 18.74 -7.37
CA SER A 191 -22.36 17.75 -6.63
C SER A 191 -22.03 16.32 -7.08
N ASN A 192 -22.00 16.08 -8.41
CA ASN A 192 -21.68 14.76 -8.99
C ASN A 192 -20.20 14.42 -8.80
N MET A 193 -19.27 15.40 -9.00
CA MET A 193 -17.86 15.20 -8.74
C MET A 193 -17.58 14.76 -7.30
N LEU A 194 -18.18 15.44 -6.31
CA LEU A 194 -18.01 15.11 -4.90
C LEU A 194 -18.58 13.73 -4.56
N ALA A 195 -19.76 13.39 -5.11
CA ALA A 195 -20.38 12.08 -4.93
C ALA A 195 -19.51 10.97 -5.55
N ASN A 196 -19.00 11.16 -6.77
CA ASN A 196 -18.13 10.18 -7.42
C ASN A 196 -16.81 10.02 -6.67
N LEU A 197 -16.19 11.11 -6.20
CA LEU A 197 -14.95 11.07 -5.42
C LEU A 197 -15.08 10.28 -4.12
N THR A 198 -16.20 10.37 -3.44
CA THR A 198 -16.37 9.81 -2.09
C THR A 198 -17.06 8.44 -2.09
N VAL A 199 -18.11 8.27 -2.88
CA VAL A 199 -18.96 7.07 -2.87
C VAL A 199 -18.38 5.95 -3.74
N VAL A 200 -17.88 6.26 -4.95
CA VAL A 200 -17.40 5.21 -5.88
C VAL A 200 -16.24 4.41 -5.28
N PRO A 201 -15.14 5.04 -4.79
CA PRO A 201 -14.04 4.27 -4.23
C PRO A 201 -14.45 3.50 -2.97
N THR A 202 -15.34 4.08 -2.15
CA THR A 202 -15.84 3.41 -0.94
C THR A 202 -16.58 2.12 -1.29
N ILE A 203 -17.50 2.14 -2.27
CA ILE A 203 -18.24 0.96 -2.71
C ILE A 203 -17.30 -0.06 -3.38
N VAL A 204 -16.44 0.37 -4.30
CA VAL A 204 -15.57 -0.53 -5.06
C VAL A 204 -14.55 -1.20 -4.15
N LEU A 205 -13.88 -0.46 -3.26
CA LEU A 205 -12.90 -1.02 -2.34
C LEU A 205 -13.54 -1.98 -1.34
N PHE A 206 -14.76 -1.69 -0.84
CA PHE A 206 -15.50 -2.58 0.04
C PHE A 206 -15.97 -3.82 -0.72
N GLY A 207 -16.50 -3.66 -1.93
CA GLY A 207 -16.99 -4.75 -2.79
C GLY A 207 -15.89 -5.73 -3.20
N LEU A 208 -14.70 -5.24 -3.55
CA LEU A 208 -13.56 -6.07 -3.97
C LEU A 208 -12.82 -6.74 -2.82
N ASN A 209 -12.63 -6.05 -1.70
CA ASN A 209 -11.83 -6.55 -0.57
C ASN A 209 -12.67 -7.18 0.54
N GLY A 210 -13.98 -6.93 0.54
CA GLY A 210 -14.90 -7.36 1.61
C GLY A 210 -14.48 -6.82 2.98
N ALA A 211 -15.01 -7.42 4.05
CA ALA A 211 -14.65 -7.06 5.43
C ALA A 211 -13.36 -7.73 5.93
N SER A 212 -12.60 -8.39 5.05
CA SER A 212 -11.43 -9.18 5.46
C SER A 212 -10.31 -8.33 6.09
N TRP A 213 -10.11 -7.09 5.58
CA TRP A 213 -9.11 -6.17 6.13
C TRP A 213 -9.50 -5.64 7.51
N ILE A 214 -10.82 -5.48 7.78
CA ILE A 214 -11.32 -5.11 9.10
C ILE A 214 -11.00 -6.23 10.08
N ARG A 215 -11.39 -7.47 9.79
CA ARG A 215 -11.20 -8.61 10.70
C ARG A 215 -9.74 -8.94 11.04
N LYS A 216 -8.78 -8.56 10.19
CA LYS A 216 -7.34 -8.82 10.38
C LYS A 216 -6.59 -7.65 11.05
N ALA A 217 -7.27 -6.56 11.37
CA ALA A 217 -6.63 -5.39 11.99
C ALA A 217 -6.29 -5.65 13.46
N SER A 218 -5.16 -5.12 13.93
CA SER A 218 -4.77 -5.15 15.34
C SER A 218 -5.64 -4.20 16.16
N LEU A 219 -5.77 -4.45 17.48
CA LEU A 219 -6.51 -3.57 18.39
C LEU A 219 -6.00 -2.13 18.32
N ALA A 220 -4.68 -1.94 18.26
CA ALA A 220 -4.08 -0.60 18.11
C ALA A 220 -4.58 0.13 16.87
N ARG A 221 -4.82 -0.59 15.77
CA ARG A 221 -5.33 -0.01 14.51
C ARG A 221 -6.79 0.40 14.63
N TYR A 222 -7.60 -0.33 15.40
CA TYR A 222 -8.99 0.06 15.71
C TYR A 222 -9.04 1.31 16.58
N ILE A 223 -8.18 1.39 17.62
CA ILE A 223 -8.07 2.57 18.47
C ILE A 223 -7.66 3.80 17.64
N GLU A 224 -6.66 3.64 16.78
CA GLU A 224 -6.19 4.71 15.88
C GLU A 224 -7.29 5.20 14.92
N ALA A 225 -8.07 4.27 14.33
CA ALA A 225 -9.21 4.59 13.48
C ALA A 225 -10.33 5.30 14.27
N GLY A 226 -10.57 4.87 15.51
CA GLY A 226 -11.52 5.51 16.42
C GLY A 226 -11.10 6.95 16.75
N LEU A 227 -9.85 7.17 17.12
CA LEU A 227 -9.31 8.51 17.41
C LEU A 227 -9.41 9.43 16.19
N LEU A 228 -9.07 8.92 15.01
CA LEU A 228 -9.20 9.66 13.75
C LEU A 228 -10.67 10.04 13.50
N SER A 229 -11.60 9.09 13.64
CA SER A 229 -13.03 9.33 13.41
C SER A 229 -13.59 10.34 14.41
N VAL A 230 -13.23 10.24 15.69
CA VAL A 230 -13.62 11.21 16.72
C VAL A 230 -13.03 12.59 16.40
N GLY A 231 -11.75 12.67 16.01
CA GLY A 231 -11.11 13.92 15.62
C GLY A 231 -11.80 14.59 14.43
N ILE A 232 -12.20 13.82 13.39
CA ILE A 232 -12.93 14.33 12.23
C ILE A 232 -14.31 14.86 12.65
N VAL A 233 -15.07 14.10 13.43
CA VAL A 233 -16.42 14.49 13.86
C VAL A 233 -16.36 15.74 14.75
N LEU A 234 -15.49 15.73 15.77
CA LEU A 234 -15.34 16.88 16.68
C LEU A 234 -14.80 18.12 15.94
N GLY A 235 -13.80 17.95 15.06
CA GLY A 235 -13.27 19.02 14.22
C GLY A 235 -14.34 19.60 13.29
N SER A 236 -15.13 18.74 12.63
CA SER A 236 -16.23 19.20 11.79
C SER A 236 -17.31 19.93 12.60
N ILE A 237 -17.72 19.40 13.74
CA ILE A 237 -18.69 20.06 14.63
C ILE A 237 -18.15 21.43 15.08
N PHE A 238 -16.88 21.49 15.51
CA PHE A 238 -16.26 22.75 15.95
C PHE A 238 -16.26 23.80 14.84
N ILE A 239 -15.89 23.44 13.63
CA ILE A 239 -15.84 24.36 12.47
C ILE A 239 -17.24 24.89 12.12
N PHE A 240 -18.25 24.00 12.14
CA PHE A 240 -19.61 24.33 11.72
C PHE A 240 -20.56 24.70 12.88
N SER A 241 -20.13 24.65 14.15
CA SER A 241 -20.98 25.03 15.30
C SER A 241 -21.19 26.53 15.47
N GLY A 242 -20.62 27.33 14.56
CA GLY A 242 -20.86 28.77 14.54
C GLY A 242 -20.49 29.45 15.85
N GLY A 243 -19.27 29.23 16.33
CA GLY A 243 -18.75 29.88 17.53
C GLY A 243 -18.74 31.41 17.39
N GLN A 244 -19.88 32.02 17.64
CA GLN A 244 -20.01 33.48 17.79
C GLN A 244 -19.15 33.90 18.99
N GLY A 245 -17.88 34.18 18.77
CA GLY A 245 -17.11 34.81 19.82
C GLY A 245 -15.59 34.57 19.86
N TRP A 246 -15.08 33.45 19.37
CA TRP A 246 -13.64 33.15 19.56
C TRP A 246 -12.77 33.24 18.30
N VAL A 247 -13.30 32.90 17.15
CA VAL A 247 -12.58 33.06 15.87
C VAL A 247 -13.66 33.47 14.86
N GLY A 248 -13.67 34.71 14.42
CA GLY A 248 -14.64 35.20 13.43
C GLY A 248 -14.80 34.25 12.25
N ASN A 249 -15.88 34.31 11.48
CA ASN A 249 -16.18 33.49 10.31
C ASN A 249 -15.00 33.45 9.32
N THR A 250 -14.01 32.59 9.60
CA THR A 250 -12.80 32.47 8.78
C THR A 250 -12.86 31.18 8.02
N PRO A 251 -13.01 31.21 6.68
CA PRO A 251 -12.94 30.02 5.82
C PRO A 251 -11.66 29.21 6.04
N ALA A 252 -10.61 29.83 6.59
CA ALA A 252 -9.35 29.19 6.96
C ALA A 252 -9.53 28.00 7.95
N LEU A 253 -10.59 27.98 8.76
CA LEU A 253 -10.88 26.87 9.67
C LEU A 253 -11.12 25.54 8.92
N LEU A 254 -11.58 25.57 7.69
CA LEU A 254 -11.76 24.36 6.87
C LEU A 254 -10.43 23.63 6.65
N TYR A 255 -9.31 24.35 6.60
CA TYR A 255 -7.98 23.74 6.45
C TYR A 255 -7.55 22.94 7.68
N SER A 256 -8.18 23.13 8.84
CA SER A 256 -7.88 22.34 10.04
C SER A 256 -8.28 20.87 9.91
N LEU A 257 -9.12 20.49 8.93
CA LEU A 257 -9.44 19.11 8.60
C LEU A 257 -8.35 18.40 7.78
N LEU A 258 -7.46 19.15 7.12
CA LEU A 258 -6.39 18.57 6.29
C LEU A 258 -5.45 17.62 7.04
N PRO A 259 -4.97 17.90 8.27
CA PRO A 259 -4.14 16.98 9.02
C PRO A 259 -4.80 15.62 9.24
N PHE A 260 -6.11 15.58 9.50
CA PHE A 260 -6.87 14.34 9.67
C PHE A 260 -7.01 13.57 8.36
N LEU A 261 -7.28 14.28 7.26
CA LEU A 261 -7.35 13.66 5.93
C LEU A 261 -5.98 13.13 5.48
N PHE A 262 -4.92 13.87 5.76
CA PHE A 262 -3.55 13.41 5.50
C PHE A 262 -3.21 12.17 6.33
N TRP A 263 -3.54 12.18 7.62
CA TRP A 263 -3.38 11.02 8.49
C TRP A 263 -4.17 9.81 7.96
N ALA A 264 -5.46 9.99 7.59
CA ALA A 264 -6.28 8.97 6.97
C ALA A 264 -5.62 8.38 5.71
N SER A 265 -5.12 9.25 4.81
CA SER A 265 -4.45 8.89 3.55
C SER A 265 -3.20 8.04 3.78
N VAL A 266 -2.29 8.48 4.65
CA VAL A 266 -1.00 7.84 4.87
C VAL A 266 -1.13 6.52 5.65
N ARG A 267 -2.05 6.49 6.63
CA ARG A 267 -2.16 5.39 7.58
C ARG A 267 -3.17 4.32 7.18
N PHE A 268 -4.30 4.73 6.64
CA PHE A 268 -5.40 3.85 6.25
C PHE A 268 -5.57 3.72 4.74
N GLY A 269 -4.77 4.48 3.96
CA GLY A 269 -4.79 4.47 2.51
C GLY A 269 -6.10 5.02 1.93
N LEU A 270 -6.37 4.71 0.67
CA LEU A 270 -7.49 5.25 -0.08
C LEU A 270 -8.85 4.97 0.57
N GLY A 271 -9.03 3.80 1.17
CA GLY A 271 -10.30 3.46 1.84
C GLY A 271 -10.59 4.33 3.07
N GLY A 272 -9.57 4.55 3.92
CA GLY A 272 -9.69 5.44 5.07
C GLY A 272 -9.89 6.90 4.68
N LEU A 273 -9.16 7.37 3.67
CA LEU A 273 -9.31 8.73 3.14
C LEU A 273 -10.75 8.98 2.64
N ASN A 274 -11.28 8.05 1.81
CA ASN A 274 -12.61 8.24 1.22
C ASN A 274 -13.74 8.15 2.26
N ALA A 275 -13.61 7.25 3.24
CA ALA A 275 -14.57 7.20 4.36
C ALA A 275 -14.55 8.51 5.16
N SER A 276 -13.37 9.07 5.41
CA SER A 276 -13.19 10.36 6.09
C SER A 276 -13.77 11.52 5.28
N LEU A 277 -13.50 11.58 3.99
CA LEU A 277 -14.04 12.59 3.08
C LEU A 277 -15.57 12.51 2.99
N LEU A 278 -16.13 11.30 2.89
CA LEU A 278 -17.58 11.12 2.88
C LEU A 278 -18.23 11.62 4.19
N ALA A 279 -17.64 11.28 5.33
CA ALA A 279 -18.13 11.75 6.62
C ALA A 279 -18.08 13.29 6.73
N ILE A 280 -16.95 13.89 6.35
CA ILE A 280 -16.79 15.35 6.32
C ILE A 280 -17.82 15.98 5.38
N ALA A 281 -17.98 15.46 4.16
CA ALA A 281 -18.93 15.98 3.19
C ALA A 281 -20.36 15.98 3.73
N LEU A 282 -20.81 14.85 4.30
CA LEU A 282 -22.16 14.74 4.84
C LEU A 282 -22.40 15.69 6.03
N ILE A 283 -21.44 15.75 6.98
CA ILE A 283 -21.55 16.64 8.14
C ILE A 283 -21.52 18.11 7.71
N SER A 284 -20.61 18.47 6.82
CA SER A 284 -20.42 19.86 6.39
C SER A 284 -21.61 20.37 5.59
N ILE A 285 -22.09 19.60 4.60
CA ILE A 285 -23.25 19.99 3.78
C ILE A 285 -24.48 20.11 4.65
N TRP A 286 -24.71 19.16 5.57
CA TRP A 286 -25.81 19.24 6.52
C TRP A 286 -25.82 20.53 7.33
N ASN A 287 -24.67 20.93 7.88
CA ASN A 287 -24.55 22.14 8.68
C ASN A 287 -24.74 23.41 7.83
N VAL A 288 -24.12 23.50 6.66
CA VAL A 288 -24.27 24.63 5.75
C VAL A 288 -25.73 24.83 5.33
N MET A 289 -26.46 23.74 5.05
CA MET A 289 -27.89 23.80 4.72
C MET A 289 -28.76 24.33 5.87
N HIS A 290 -28.30 24.18 7.11
CA HIS A 290 -29.00 24.70 8.29
C HIS A 290 -28.47 26.05 8.77
N GLY A 291 -27.75 26.79 7.91
CA GLY A 291 -27.20 28.12 8.21
C GLY A 291 -26.08 28.12 9.23
N ARG A 292 -25.39 26.99 9.39
CA ARG A 292 -24.22 26.84 10.25
C ARG A 292 -22.98 26.69 9.38
N ASP A 293 -22.46 27.76 8.87
CA ASP A 293 -21.34 27.74 7.94
C ASP A 293 -20.25 28.75 8.32
N PRO A 294 -18.97 28.45 7.99
CA PRO A 294 -17.83 29.32 8.27
C PRO A 294 -17.58 30.34 7.15
N PHE A 295 -18.47 30.43 6.15
CA PHE A 295 -18.29 31.32 5.01
C PHE A 295 -18.79 32.75 5.33
N LEU A 296 -18.39 33.69 4.49
CA LEU A 296 -18.94 35.06 4.53
C LEU A 296 -20.44 35.04 4.20
N PRO A 297 -21.21 36.04 4.64
CA PRO A 297 -22.64 36.11 4.35
C PRO A 297 -22.93 36.02 2.86
N ALA A 298 -23.39 34.85 2.43
CA ALA A 298 -23.79 34.54 1.08
C ALA A 298 -25.06 33.67 1.14
N SER A 299 -25.68 33.39 0.00
CA SER A 299 -26.82 32.47 0.01
C SER A 299 -26.36 31.04 0.37
N VAL A 300 -27.26 30.26 1.01
CA VAL A 300 -26.99 28.84 1.34
C VAL A 300 -26.46 28.07 0.13
N GLU A 301 -26.98 28.38 -1.03
CA GLU A 301 -26.61 27.75 -2.30
C GLU A 301 -25.17 28.06 -2.73
N GLN A 302 -24.72 29.32 -2.56
CA GLN A 302 -23.34 29.73 -2.84
C GLN A 302 -22.37 29.08 -1.85
N ASN A 303 -22.75 29.01 -0.59
CA ASN A 303 -21.94 28.40 0.46
C ASN A 303 -21.79 26.88 0.23
N VAL A 304 -22.87 26.18 -0.19
CA VAL A 304 -22.81 24.77 -0.59
C VAL A 304 -21.91 24.57 -1.81
N LEU A 305 -22.02 25.42 -2.83
CA LEU A 305 -21.15 25.32 -4.01
C LEU A 305 -19.68 25.54 -3.65
N THR A 306 -19.39 26.53 -2.83
CA THR A 306 -18.02 26.83 -2.34
C THR A 306 -17.46 25.66 -1.55
N LEU A 307 -18.27 25.05 -0.67
CA LEU A 307 -17.89 23.88 0.09
C LEU A 307 -17.59 22.68 -0.82
N ASN A 308 -18.45 22.40 -1.80
CA ASN A 308 -18.24 21.29 -2.74
C ASN A 308 -16.97 21.49 -3.57
N ALA A 309 -16.74 22.70 -4.09
CA ALA A 309 -15.52 23.03 -4.83
C ALA A 309 -14.27 22.86 -3.96
N TYR A 310 -14.31 23.31 -2.70
CA TYR A 310 -13.25 23.13 -1.72
C TYR A 310 -12.96 21.63 -1.49
N LEU A 311 -13.99 20.82 -1.18
CA LEU A 311 -13.82 19.40 -0.91
C LEU A 311 -13.28 18.63 -2.12
N VAL A 312 -13.78 18.93 -3.33
CA VAL A 312 -13.29 18.32 -4.57
C VAL A 312 -11.83 18.68 -4.80
N THR A 313 -11.44 19.95 -4.62
CA THR A 313 -10.06 20.42 -4.83
C THR A 313 -9.07 19.75 -3.90
N ILE A 314 -9.46 19.49 -2.66
CA ILE A 314 -8.59 18.82 -1.68
C ILE A 314 -8.58 17.30 -1.86
N ALA A 315 -9.72 16.70 -2.20
CA ALA A 315 -9.85 15.27 -2.33
C ALA A 315 -8.97 14.68 -3.45
N MET A 316 -8.90 15.36 -4.61
CA MET A 316 -8.15 14.84 -5.78
C MET A 316 -6.65 14.63 -5.49
N PRO A 317 -5.88 15.61 -4.99
CA PRO A 317 -4.46 15.40 -4.67
C PRO A 317 -4.25 14.36 -3.57
N LEU A 318 -5.13 14.34 -2.54
CA LEU A 318 -5.02 13.37 -1.46
C LEU A 318 -5.30 11.94 -1.93
N MET A 319 -6.25 11.75 -2.85
CA MET A 319 -6.50 10.45 -3.47
C MET A 319 -5.30 9.97 -4.28
N PHE A 320 -4.72 10.84 -5.10
CA PHE A 320 -3.52 10.54 -5.85
C PHE A 320 -2.34 10.18 -4.92
N LEU A 321 -2.10 10.98 -3.90
CA LEU A 321 -1.07 10.71 -2.89
C LEU A 321 -1.29 9.37 -2.18
N SER A 322 -2.54 9.06 -1.83
CA SER A 322 -2.93 7.80 -1.16
C SER A 322 -2.64 6.56 -2.01
N ALA A 323 -2.68 6.68 -3.34
CA ALA A 323 -2.32 5.61 -4.28
C ALA A 323 -0.80 5.54 -4.53
N LEU A 324 -0.12 6.68 -4.56
CA LEU A 324 1.30 6.79 -4.85
C LEU A 324 2.18 6.20 -3.74
N ILE A 325 1.82 6.41 -2.47
CA ILE A 325 2.61 5.94 -1.31
C ILE A 325 2.82 4.41 -1.32
N PRO A 326 1.79 3.55 -1.46
CA PRO A 326 1.99 2.11 -1.56
C PRO A 326 2.81 1.68 -2.79
N GLU A 327 2.67 2.38 -3.91
CA GLU A 327 3.41 2.10 -5.14
C GLU A 327 4.90 2.40 -4.97
N MET A 328 5.26 3.54 -4.40
CA MET A 328 6.64 3.88 -4.07
C MET A 328 7.27 2.86 -3.10
N ARG A 329 6.53 2.43 -2.07
CA ARG A 329 6.99 1.40 -1.13
C ARG A 329 7.24 0.05 -1.83
N ARG A 330 6.38 -0.34 -2.78
CA ARG A 330 6.56 -1.58 -3.56
C ARG A 330 7.78 -1.51 -4.47
N THR A 331 7.99 -0.37 -5.14
CA THR A 331 9.15 -0.15 -6.01
C THR A 331 10.44 -0.15 -5.21
N GLY A 332 10.47 0.52 -4.05
CA GLY A 332 11.60 0.49 -3.13
C GLY A 332 11.97 -0.94 -2.71
N ARG A 333 10.98 -1.76 -2.31
CA ARG A 333 11.22 -3.18 -1.97
C ARG A 333 11.80 -3.97 -3.15
N LYS A 334 11.23 -3.82 -4.36
CA LYS A 334 11.76 -4.50 -5.55
C LYS A 334 13.21 -4.13 -5.86
N LEU A 335 13.59 -2.87 -5.66
CA LEU A 335 14.98 -2.42 -5.85
C LEU A 335 15.92 -3.04 -4.83
N ILE A 336 15.51 -3.16 -3.57
CA ILE A 336 16.29 -3.82 -2.52
C ILE A 336 16.47 -5.30 -2.84
N ASP A 337 15.40 -5.99 -3.21
CA ASP A 337 15.44 -7.40 -3.59
C ASP A 337 16.34 -7.64 -4.82
N ALA A 338 16.22 -6.80 -5.85
CA ALA A 338 17.06 -6.87 -7.04
C ALA A 338 18.55 -6.64 -6.71
N ARG A 339 18.85 -5.65 -5.84
CA ARG A 339 20.21 -5.38 -5.39
C ARG A 339 20.79 -6.57 -4.60
N GLU A 340 19.97 -7.20 -3.76
CA GLU A 340 20.41 -8.36 -3.00
C GLU A 340 20.62 -9.59 -3.90
N GLN A 341 19.77 -9.79 -4.90
CA GLN A 341 19.96 -10.84 -5.90
C GLN A 341 21.27 -10.63 -6.70
N GLU A 342 21.54 -9.40 -7.10
CA GLU A 342 22.76 -9.06 -7.83
C GLU A 342 24.02 -9.28 -6.96
N ARG A 343 23.99 -8.88 -5.70
CA ARG A 343 25.06 -9.19 -4.74
C ARG A 343 25.29 -10.69 -4.61
N ARG A 344 24.21 -11.49 -4.55
CA ARG A 344 24.31 -12.97 -4.51
C ARG A 344 24.92 -13.55 -5.78
N ARG A 345 24.60 -12.97 -6.94
CA ARG A 345 25.15 -13.38 -8.24
C ARG A 345 26.66 -13.11 -8.28
N ILE A 346 27.06 -11.88 -8.00
CA ILE A 346 28.47 -11.47 -8.00
C ILE A 346 29.28 -12.29 -6.99
N GLY A 347 28.76 -12.51 -5.77
CA GLY A 347 29.44 -13.33 -4.76
C GLY A 347 29.69 -14.77 -5.21
N ARG A 348 28.74 -15.38 -5.93
CA ARG A 348 28.93 -16.72 -6.49
C ARG A 348 29.96 -16.74 -7.62
N GLU A 349 29.87 -15.81 -8.58
CA GLU A 349 30.83 -15.70 -9.69
C GLU A 349 32.26 -15.48 -9.19
N LEU A 350 32.44 -14.61 -8.18
CA LEU A 350 33.75 -14.42 -7.56
C LEU A 350 34.27 -15.69 -6.89
N HIS A 351 33.41 -16.44 -6.19
CA HIS A 351 33.81 -17.66 -5.51
C HIS A 351 34.14 -18.79 -6.51
N ASP A 352 33.27 -18.99 -7.50
CA ASP A 352 33.37 -20.17 -8.38
C ASP A 352 34.45 -19.99 -9.45
N ASP A 353 34.62 -18.80 -10.01
CA ASP A 353 35.59 -18.58 -11.08
C ASP A 353 36.92 -18.06 -10.54
N VAL A 354 36.92 -16.97 -9.79
CA VAL A 354 38.18 -16.28 -9.42
C VAL A 354 38.90 -17.00 -8.29
N VAL A 355 38.18 -17.38 -7.22
CA VAL A 355 38.85 -18.04 -6.07
C VAL A 355 39.36 -19.41 -6.46
N GLN A 356 38.59 -20.19 -7.26
CA GLN A 356 39.06 -21.50 -7.71
C GLN A 356 40.26 -21.40 -8.64
N GLN A 357 40.27 -20.46 -9.61
CA GLN A 357 41.43 -20.25 -10.48
C GLN A 357 42.68 -19.80 -9.69
N LEU A 358 42.53 -18.91 -8.73
CA LEU A 358 43.64 -18.47 -7.88
C LEU A 358 44.21 -19.61 -7.02
N VAL A 359 43.35 -20.50 -6.52
CA VAL A 359 43.79 -21.71 -5.80
C VAL A 359 44.55 -22.66 -6.71
N LEU A 360 44.07 -22.91 -7.92
CA LEU A 360 44.76 -23.76 -8.90
C LEU A 360 46.12 -23.21 -9.29
N ILE A 361 46.21 -21.91 -9.61
CA ILE A 361 47.48 -21.23 -9.89
C ILE A 361 48.45 -21.35 -8.70
N GLY A 362 47.95 -21.17 -7.46
CA GLY A 362 48.76 -21.33 -6.26
C GLY A 362 49.32 -22.76 -6.08
N LEU A 363 48.54 -23.79 -6.43
CA LEU A 363 48.99 -25.18 -6.41
C LEU A 363 50.00 -25.49 -7.51
N GLU A 364 49.79 -25.01 -8.74
CA GLU A 364 50.73 -25.15 -9.84
C GLU A 364 52.08 -24.48 -9.55
N VAL A 365 52.05 -23.29 -8.98
CA VAL A 365 53.26 -22.56 -8.55
C VAL A 365 54.02 -23.31 -7.46
N LYS A 366 53.34 -24.01 -6.57
CA LYS A 366 53.95 -24.79 -5.49
C LYS A 366 54.60 -26.09 -5.98
N ASP A 367 54.10 -26.66 -7.07
CA ASP A 367 54.60 -27.89 -7.68
C ASP A 367 55.80 -27.66 -8.62
N LEU A 368 56.04 -26.42 -9.04
CA LEU A 368 57.22 -26.04 -9.82
C LEU A 368 58.46 -26.15 -8.95
N ARG A 369 59.20 -27.28 -9.07
CA ARG A 369 60.51 -27.48 -8.41
C ARG A 369 61.63 -27.24 -9.41
N PRO A 370 62.40 -26.20 -9.25
CA PRO A 370 63.75 -26.13 -9.76
C PRO A 370 64.73 -25.33 -8.89
N ASP A 371 65.96 -25.31 -9.29
CA ASP A 371 67.17 -24.74 -8.74
C ASP A 371 67.05 -23.63 -7.68
N SER A 372 68.04 -23.62 -6.72
CA SER A 372 68.07 -22.82 -5.49
C SER A 372 67.92 -21.28 -5.61
N SER A 373 67.97 -20.70 -6.81
CA SER A 373 67.71 -19.27 -7.06
C SER A 373 66.25 -18.93 -7.35
N TRP A 374 65.44 -19.91 -7.68
CA TRP A 374 64.00 -19.75 -8.02
C TRP A 374 63.09 -19.93 -6.80
N GLU A 375 63.52 -20.61 -5.76
CA GLU A 375 62.70 -20.86 -4.56
C GLU A 375 62.16 -19.57 -3.95
N ILE A 376 63.03 -18.55 -3.77
CA ILE A 376 62.63 -17.27 -3.16
C ILE A 376 61.61 -16.49 -4.05
N ARG A 377 61.69 -16.65 -5.36
CA ARG A 377 60.74 -16.00 -6.28
C ARG A 377 59.39 -16.71 -6.34
N LEU A 378 59.41 -18.03 -6.28
CA LEU A 378 58.23 -18.89 -6.22
C LEU A 378 57.47 -18.72 -4.93
N ASP A 379 58.15 -18.68 -3.78
CA ASP A 379 57.52 -18.42 -2.48
C ASP A 379 56.82 -17.04 -2.47
N LYS A 380 57.48 -16.01 -3.00
CA LYS A 380 56.86 -14.68 -3.12
C LYS A 380 55.63 -14.67 -4.06
N LEU A 381 55.67 -15.45 -5.13
CA LEU A 381 54.53 -15.56 -6.06
C LEU A 381 53.38 -16.34 -5.41
N TYR A 382 53.68 -17.43 -4.72
CA TYR A 382 52.72 -18.21 -3.94
C TYR A 382 52.05 -17.34 -2.86
N ASP A 383 52.81 -16.56 -2.12
CA ASP A 383 52.30 -15.66 -1.08
C ASP A 383 51.38 -14.58 -1.67
N ARG A 384 51.73 -14.02 -2.85
CA ARG A 384 50.86 -13.06 -3.54
C ARG A 384 49.56 -13.69 -4.03
N VAL A 385 49.62 -14.86 -4.67
CA VAL A 385 48.41 -15.58 -5.12
C VAL A 385 47.55 -15.98 -3.93
N SER A 386 48.13 -16.43 -2.86
CA SER A 386 47.45 -16.77 -1.62
C SER A 386 46.77 -15.55 -0.98
N SER A 387 47.45 -14.40 -0.97
CA SER A 387 46.87 -13.15 -0.46
C SER A 387 45.72 -12.63 -1.32
N VAL A 388 45.84 -12.68 -2.65
CA VAL A 388 44.75 -12.31 -3.58
C VAL A 388 43.58 -13.27 -3.46
N SER A 389 43.84 -14.59 -3.35
CA SER A 389 42.79 -15.59 -3.12
C SER A 389 42.06 -15.33 -1.81
N LYS A 390 42.77 -14.98 -0.73
CA LYS A 390 42.18 -14.58 0.55
C LYS A 390 41.35 -13.31 0.41
N ALA A 391 41.87 -12.26 -0.19
CA ALA A 391 41.17 -10.99 -0.39
C ALA A 391 39.90 -11.15 -1.25
N THR A 392 39.96 -11.97 -2.32
CA THR A 392 38.80 -12.27 -3.18
C THR A 392 37.76 -13.11 -2.43
N ARG A 393 38.17 -14.05 -1.60
CA ARG A 393 37.28 -14.84 -0.74
C ARG A 393 36.60 -13.96 0.31
N ASP A 394 37.35 -13.04 0.94
CA ASP A 394 36.80 -12.10 1.91
C ASP A 394 35.77 -11.16 1.22
N LEU A 395 36.08 -10.66 0.02
CA LEU A 395 35.14 -9.84 -0.78
C LEU A 395 33.88 -10.63 -1.19
N SER A 396 34.05 -11.88 -1.61
CA SER A 396 32.92 -12.77 -1.93
C SER A 396 32.05 -13.03 -0.70
N HIS A 397 32.66 -13.17 0.47
CA HIS A 397 31.96 -13.37 1.75
C HIS A 397 31.19 -12.11 2.18
N ASP A 398 31.74 -10.92 1.92
CA ASP A 398 31.07 -9.64 2.17
C ASP A 398 29.90 -9.41 1.24
N LEU A 399 29.99 -9.86 -0.01
CA LEU A 399 28.92 -9.75 -0.99
C LEU A 399 27.79 -10.74 -0.72
N HIS A 400 28.10 -12.00 -0.35
CA HIS A 400 27.11 -13.02 0.01
C HIS A 400 27.65 -13.98 1.07
N PRO A 401 27.01 -14.07 2.25
CA PRO A 401 27.46 -14.98 3.30
C PRO A 401 27.07 -16.43 2.94
N PHE A 402 27.90 -17.07 2.10
CA PHE A 402 27.75 -18.48 1.69
C PHE A 402 27.68 -19.42 2.92
N ALA A 403 28.38 -19.03 3.99
CA ALA A 403 28.40 -19.74 5.26
C ALA A 403 27.00 -19.91 5.92
N LEU A 404 26.10 -18.94 5.76
CA LEU A 404 24.75 -19.01 6.35
C LEU A 404 23.98 -20.26 5.93
N ARG A 405 24.16 -20.72 4.69
CA ARG A 405 23.42 -21.85 4.13
C ARG A 405 23.93 -23.21 4.63
N TYR A 406 25.22 -23.31 4.96
CA TYR A 406 25.88 -24.57 5.33
C TYR A 406 26.24 -24.65 6.81
N VAL A 407 26.59 -23.53 7.46
CA VAL A 407 27.06 -23.55 8.84
C VAL A 407 26.10 -22.90 9.83
N GLY A 408 25.04 -22.26 9.37
CA GLY A 408 24.02 -21.59 10.17
C GLY A 408 24.40 -20.20 10.66
N LEU A 409 23.39 -19.44 11.15
CA LEU A 409 23.54 -18.03 11.54
C LEU A 409 24.54 -17.82 12.69
N ALA A 410 24.47 -18.63 13.73
CA ALA A 410 25.32 -18.46 14.92
C ALA A 410 26.80 -18.59 14.60
N ARG A 411 27.19 -19.59 13.78
CA ARG A 411 28.60 -19.74 13.36
C ARG A 411 29.03 -18.61 12.43
N ALA A 412 28.14 -18.15 11.53
CA ALA A 412 28.45 -17.03 10.65
C ALA A 412 28.66 -15.72 11.44
N LEU A 413 27.84 -15.45 12.45
CA LEU A 413 27.99 -14.28 13.34
C LEU A 413 29.28 -14.37 14.16
N ARG A 414 29.64 -15.55 14.69
CA ARG A 414 30.89 -15.75 15.41
C ARG A 414 32.10 -15.47 14.52
N SER A 415 32.05 -15.90 13.25
CA SER A 415 33.10 -15.60 12.27
C SER A 415 33.20 -14.10 11.98
N LEU A 416 32.07 -13.44 11.80
CA LEU A 416 31.98 -11.99 11.56
C LEU A 416 32.58 -11.20 12.73
N CYS A 417 32.23 -11.55 13.98
CA CYS A 417 32.80 -10.93 15.18
C CYS A 417 34.31 -11.05 15.24
N ARG A 418 34.85 -12.26 14.98
CA ARG A 418 36.28 -12.50 14.97
C ARG A 418 36.99 -11.67 13.90
N GLN A 419 36.51 -11.69 12.67
CA GLN A 419 37.09 -10.93 11.55
C GLN A 419 37.09 -9.43 11.81
N THR A 420 35.98 -8.88 12.33
CA THR A 420 35.88 -7.45 12.64
C THR A 420 36.84 -7.09 13.81
N GLY A 421 36.91 -7.91 14.86
CA GLY A 421 37.79 -7.69 15.98
C GLY A 421 39.28 -7.71 15.58
N GLU A 422 39.67 -8.68 14.74
CA GLU A 422 41.05 -8.76 14.20
C GLU A 422 41.40 -7.54 13.31
N ALA A 423 40.44 -7.01 12.55
CA ALA A 423 40.65 -5.89 11.65
C ALA A 423 40.67 -4.51 12.35
N THR A 424 40.02 -4.38 13.51
CA THR A 424 39.77 -3.08 14.16
C THR A 424 40.37 -2.93 15.55
N SER A 425 40.97 -4.00 16.11
CA SER A 425 41.45 -4.06 17.49
C SER A 425 40.34 -3.80 18.56
N ILE A 426 39.05 -3.93 18.19
CA ILE A 426 37.91 -3.84 19.09
C ILE A 426 37.65 -5.23 19.68
N THR A 427 37.45 -5.34 20.98
CA THR A 427 37.05 -6.61 21.62
C THR A 427 35.57 -6.88 21.34
N ILE A 428 35.24 -7.91 20.52
CA ILE A 428 33.85 -8.25 20.17
C ILE A 428 33.48 -9.59 20.79
N ASN A 429 32.51 -9.58 21.70
CA ASN A 429 31.97 -10.77 22.35
C ASN A 429 30.70 -11.26 21.64
N PHE A 430 30.60 -12.57 21.39
CA PHE A 430 29.42 -13.19 20.82
C PHE A 430 28.82 -14.24 21.77
N ALA A 431 27.53 -14.11 22.05
CA ALA A 431 26.77 -15.06 22.85
C ALA A 431 25.56 -15.57 22.06
N GLU A 432 25.20 -16.84 22.22
CA GLU A 432 24.00 -17.45 21.64
C GLU A 432 23.23 -18.26 22.68
N GLU A 433 21.90 -18.18 22.63
CA GLU A 433 21.03 -18.90 23.56
C GLU A 433 19.81 -19.48 22.82
N ASN A 434 19.64 -20.82 22.91
CA ASN A 434 18.48 -21.54 22.39
C ASN A 434 18.14 -21.25 20.91
N VAL A 435 19.14 -21.22 20.03
CA VAL A 435 18.97 -20.89 18.61
C VAL A 435 18.81 -22.16 17.79
N PRO A 436 17.58 -22.53 17.38
CA PRO A 436 17.35 -23.63 16.43
C PRO A 436 17.78 -23.23 15.01
N PRO A 437 17.83 -24.14 14.05
CA PRO A 437 17.99 -23.80 12.66
C PRO A 437 16.91 -22.79 12.21
N LEU A 438 17.33 -21.62 11.76
CA LEU A 438 16.44 -20.56 11.31
C LEU A 438 16.23 -20.60 9.78
N ALA A 439 15.08 -20.14 9.30
CA ALA A 439 14.84 -19.95 7.88
C ALA A 439 15.91 -19.06 7.24
N THR A 440 16.22 -19.32 5.97
CA THR A 440 17.29 -18.60 5.25
C THR A 440 17.07 -17.09 5.23
N ASP A 441 15.82 -16.65 5.06
CA ASP A 441 15.45 -15.23 5.00
C ASP A 441 15.68 -14.52 6.36
N VAL A 442 15.28 -15.20 7.45
CA VAL A 442 15.49 -14.72 8.82
C VAL A 442 16.98 -14.65 9.14
N SER A 443 17.71 -15.73 8.81
CA SER A 443 19.17 -15.80 9.01
C SER A 443 19.90 -14.70 8.25
N LEU A 444 19.54 -14.48 6.99
CA LEU A 444 20.14 -13.43 6.16
C LEU A 444 19.82 -12.02 6.68
N CYS A 445 18.59 -11.78 7.10
CA CYS A 445 18.18 -10.51 7.67
C CYS A 445 18.99 -10.17 8.92
N LEU A 446 19.05 -11.08 9.89
CA LEU A 446 19.80 -10.88 11.14
C LEU A 446 21.32 -10.76 10.92
N TYR A 447 21.87 -11.55 9.99
CA TYR A 447 23.28 -11.44 9.61
C TYR A 447 23.60 -10.05 9.01
N ARG A 448 22.76 -9.53 8.11
CA ARG A 448 22.95 -8.20 7.51
C ARG A 448 22.82 -7.06 8.53
N ILE A 449 21.96 -7.22 9.54
CA ILE A 449 21.89 -6.26 10.64
C ILE A 449 23.20 -6.26 11.44
N ALA A 450 23.72 -7.45 11.78
CA ALA A 450 24.97 -7.56 12.50
C ALA A 450 26.15 -6.99 11.70
N GLN A 451 26.21 -7.28 10.40
CA GLN A 451 27.24 -6.77 9.50
C GLN A 451 27.24 -5.24 9.45
N GLU A 452 26.09 -4.63 9.24
CA GLU A 452 25.94 -3.17 9.19
C GLU A 452 26.22 -2.51 10.54
N ALA A 453 25.74 -3.14 11.63
CA ALA A 453 26.00 -2.66 12.98
C ALA A 453 27.49 -2.66 13.32
N LEU A 454 28.19 -3.78 13.07
CA LEU A 454 29.64 -3.87 13.30
C LEU A 454 30.46 -2.95 12.39
N GLN A 455 29.98 -2.72 11.14
CA GLN A 455 30.61 -1.74 10.27
C GLN A 455 30.46 -0.31 10.80
N ASN A 456 29.32 0.02 11.41
CA ASN A 456 29.11 1.29 12.07
C ASN A 456 29.96 1.43 13.31
N VAL A 457 30.09 0.36 14.11
CA VAL A 457 31.01 0.31 15.26
C VAL A 457 32.46 0.58 14.80
N ALA A 458 32.92 -0.12 13.78
CA ALA A 458 34.28 0.02 13.26
C ALA A 458 34.60 1.41 12.70
N LYS A 459 33.62 2.07 12.04
CA LYS A 459 33.84 3.34 11.34
C LYS A 459 33.52 4.59 12.16
N HIS A 460 32.58 4.49 13.11
CA HIS A 460 31.95 5.68 13.67
C HIS A 460 31.91 5.70 15.21
N SER A 461 32.01 4.54 15.89
CA SER A 461 31.74 4.50 17.32
C SER A 461 32.90 4.91 18.20
N HIS A 462 34.17 4.74 17.75
CA HIS A 462 35.36 4.81 18.61
C HIS A 462 35.25 3.92 19.87
N ALA A 463 34.55 2.79 19.75
CA ALA A 463 34.32 1.85 20.83
C ALA A 463 35.58 1.04 21.12
N HIS A 464 35.76 0.63 22.40
CA HIS A 464 36.76 -0.32 22.82
C HIS A 464 36.23 -1.76 22.83
N SER A 465 34.92 -1.89 23.06
CA SER A 465 34.24 -3.18 23.08
C SER A 465 32.87 -3.15 22.45
N ALA A 466 32.46 -4.30 21.90
CA ALA A 466 31.10 -4.53 21.44
C ALA A 466 30.63 -5.95 21.82
N SER A 467 29.36 -6.15 21.94
CA SER A 467 28.76 -7.46 22.18
C SER A 467 27.60 -7.74 21.23
N ILE A 468 27.52 -8.99 20.78
CA ILE A 468 26.41 -9.49 19.99
C ILE A 468 25.78 -10.67 20.72
N GLU A 469 24.45 -10.60 20.94
CA GLU A 469 23.66 -11.66 21.54
C GLU A 469 22.58 -12.10 20.55
N LEU A 470 22.52 -13.40 20.27
CA LEU A 470 21.49 -14.02 19.45
C LEU A 470 20.69 -15.01 20.31
N ARG A 471 19.39 -14.82 20.41
CA ARG A 471 18.49 -15.72 21.17
C ARG A 471 17.15 -15.92 20.45
N VAL A 472 16.49 -17.03 20.78
CA VAL A 472 15.13 -17.30 20.33
C VAL A 472 14.21 -17.38 21.56
N GLN A 473 13.23 -16.49 21.61
CA GLN A 473 12.28 -16.41 22.74
C GLN A 473 10.88 -16.05 22.22
N ASN A 474 9.84 -16.68 22.78
CA ASN A 474 8.43 -16.42 22.43
C ASN A 474 8.08 -16.55 20.95
N GLY A 475 8.80 -17.39 20.21
CA GLY A 475 8.59 -17.57 18.76
C GLY A 475 9.21 -16.47 17.90
N GLU A 476 10.11 -15.67 18.44
CA GLU A 476 10.87 -14.65 17.71
C GLU A 476 12.38 -14.90 17.82
N ALA A 477 13.11 -14.64 16.75
CA ALA A 477 14.57 -14.57 16.77
C ALA A 477 14.97 -13.13 17.09
N LEU A 478 15.75 -12.97 18.16
CA LEU A 478 16.19 -11.70 18.71
C LEU A 478 17.71 -11.57 18.52
N LEU A 479 18.13 -10.47 17.91
CA LEU A 479 19.53 -10.08 17.77
C LEU A 479 19.74 -8.77 18.49
N ARG A 480 20.65 -8.76 19.50
CA ARG A 480 21.03 -7.56 20.24
C ARG A 480 22.50 -7.27 20.03
N ILE A 481 22.81 -6.03 19.70
CA ILE A 481 24.18 -5.56 19.48
C ILE A 481 24.38 -4.31 20.32
N VAL A 482 25.46 -4.28 21.12
CA VAL A 482 25.77 -3.17 22.02
C VAL A 482 27.23 -2.80 21.84
N ASP A 483 27.53 -1.50 21.72
CA ASP A 483 28.87 -0.94 21.77
C ASP A 483 29.02 0.10 22.89
N ASP A 484 30.22 0.31 23.34
CA ASP A 484 30.60 1.29 24.37
C ASP A 484 31.15 2.59 23.78
N GLY A 485 30.82 2.89 22.53
CA GLY A 485 31.37 4.04 21.81
C GLY A 485 30.75 5.39 22.15
N VAL A 486 31.04 6.40 21.33
CA VAL A 486 30.57 7.79 21.53
C VAL A 486 29.07 7.99 21.32
N GLY A 487 28.36 6.99 20.80
CA GLY A 487 26.93 7.08 20.51
C GLY A 487 26.57 8.07 19.40
N MET A 488 25.29 8.38 19.25
CA MET A 488 24.74 9.28 18.23
C MET A 488 24.03 10.48 18.86
N SER A 489 24.17 11.66 18.25
CA SER A 489 23.37 12.83 18.65
C SER A 489 21.89 12.67 18.25
N PRO A 490 20.94 13.36 18.92
CA PRO A 490 19.52 13.31 18.55
C PRO A 490 19.25 13.71 17.09
N GLU A 491 20.03 14.61 16.52
CA GLU A 491 19.92 15.04 15.12
C GLU A 491 20.38 13.93 14.16
N GLN A 492 21.50 13.28 14.43
CA GLN A 492 22.00 12.13 13.67
C GLN A 492 21.02 10.95 13.72
N HIS A 493 20.37 10.75 14.87
CA HIS A 493 19.36 9.72 15.04
C HIS A 493 18.09 10.00 14.21
N ARG A 494 17.68 11.27 14.05
CA ARG A 494 16.52 11.70 13.25
C ARG A 494 16.78 11.62 11.74
N ILE A 495 17.96 11.98 11.29
CA ILE A 495 18.33 11.98 9.87
C ILE A 495 18.55 10.54 9.35
N GLY A 496 18.94 9.60 10.21
CA GLY A 496 19.08 8.18 9.93
C GLY A 496 19.87 7.91 8.65
N GLY A 497 21.14 7.58 8.72
CA GLY A 497 21.94 7.22 7.55
C GLY A 497 21.32 6.05 6.76
N MET A 498 21.69 5.89 5.49
CA MET A 498 21.18 4.82 4.59
C MET A 498 21.30 3.41 5.21
N GLY A 499 22.30 3.16 6.06
CA GLY A 499 22.49 1.90 6.77
C GLY A 499 21.38 1.58 7.78
N LEU A 500 20.99 2.57 8.62
CA LEU A 500 19.94 2.42 9.61
C LEU A 500 18.57 2.25 8.96
N ALA A 501 18.31 2.98 7.87
CA ALA A 501 17.09 2.84 7.07
C ALA A 501 17.00 1.44 6.44
N GLY A 502 18.10 0.94 5.86
CA GLY A 502 18.18 -0.39 5.28
C GLY A 502 17.99 -1.53 6.29
N MET A 503 18.50 -1.38 7.53
CA MET A 503 18.24 -2.34 8.60
C MET A 503 16.75 -2.39 8.98
N ARG A 504 16.09 -1.23 9.15
CA ARG A 504 14.66 -1.16 9.47
C ARG A 504 13.80 -1.81 8.39
N GLU A 505 14.11 -1.53 7.14
CA GLU A 505 13.32 -2.01 6.01
C GLU A 505 13.41 -3.53 5.86
N ARG A 506 14.60 -4.13 6.06
CA ARG A 506 14.81 -5.58 6.06
C ARG A 506 14.03 -6.29 7.16
N VAL A 507 14.05 -5.75 8.37
CA VAL A 507 13.31 -6.33 9.50
C VAL A 507 11.79 -6.24 9.27
N MET A 508 11.31 -5.07 8.81
CA MET A 508 9.89 -4.87 8.50
C MET A 508 9.40 -5.75 7.34
N ALA A 509 10.27 -6.11 6.40
CA ALA A 509 9.91 -7.03 5.31
C ALA A 509 9.56 -8.45 5.81
N LEU A 510 10.05 -8.81 6.99
CA LEU A 510 9.76 -10.07 7.67
C LEU A 510 8.78 -9.92 8.84
N ASP A 511 7.99 -8.85 8.86
CA ASP A 511 7.03 -8.51 9.92
C ASP A 511 7.68 -8.36 11.31
N GLY A 512 8.99 -8.09 11.36
CA GLY A 512 9.77 -7.88 12.56
C GLY A 512 9.85 -6.42 13.02
N THR A 513 10.58 -6.19 14.10
CA THR A 513 10.80 -4.85 14.69
C THR A 513 12.28 -4.57 14.89
N LEU A 514 12.70 -3.32 14.68
CA LEU A 514 14.05 -2.85 14.97
C LEU A 514 13.99 -1.65 15.91
N LYS A 515 14.65 -1.78 17.06
CA LYS A 515 14.81 -0.72 18.04
C LYS A 515 16.27 -0.31 18.11
N ILE A 516 16.53 0.98 18.04
CA ILE A 516 17.87 1.56 18.16
C ILE A 516 17.82 2.55 19.31
N THR A 517 18.71 2.39 20.27
CA THR A 517 18.86 3.27 21.43
C THR A 517 20.30 3.75 21.47
N SER A 518 20.50 5.06 21.41
CA SER A 518 21.84 5.65 21.45
C SER A 518 21.75 7.04 22.09
N ALA A 519 22.75 7.39 22.86
CA ALA A 519 22.90 8.72 23.43
C ALA A 519 24.40 9.11 23.38
N PRO A 520 24.71 10.40 23.31
CA PRO A 520 26.10 10.88 23.32
C PRO A 520 26.88 10.33 24.51
N MET A 521 28.06 9.75 24.26
CA MET A 521 28.96 9.13 25.23
C MET A 521 28.38 7.91 25.98
N MET A 522 27.31 7.31 25.50
CA MET A 522 26.63 6.17 26.12
C MET A 522 26.58 4.94 25.20
N GLY A 523 27.31 4.98 24.08
CA GLY A 523 27.31 3.91 23.10
C GLY A 523 26.00 3.77 22.32
N THR A 524 25.86 2.65 21.60
CA THR A 524 24.67 2.33 20.83
C THR A 524 24.19 0.91 21.12
N THR A 525 22.90 0.74 21.25
CA THR A 525 22.21 -0.55 21.33
C THR A 525 21.28 -0.70 20.14
N ILE A 526 21.43 -1.79 19.38
CA ILE A 526 20.57 -2.18 18.28
C ILE A 526 19.91 -3.50 18.64
N GLU A 527 18.56 -3.53 18.65
CA GLU A 527 17.77 -4.72 18.94
C GLU A 527 16.85 -5.01 17.76
N GLY A 528 17.09 -6.13 17.07
CA GLY A 528 16.25 -6.63 15.98
C GLY A 528 15.48 -7.86 16.41
N SER A 529 14.15 -7.89 16.18
CA SER A 529 13.29 -9.04 16.43
C SER A 529 12.59 -9.44 15.13
N VAL A 530 12.60 -10.75 14.81
CA VAL A 530 11.93 -11.30 13.63
C VAL A 530 11.09 -12.50 14.04
N PRO A 531 9.75 -12.51 13.75
CA PRO A 531 8.87 -13.61 14.12
C PRO A 531 9.20 -14.88 13.32
N LEU A 532 9.22 -16.02 14.00
CA LEU A 532 9.39 -17.34 13.39
C LEU A 532 8.02 -17.87 12.97
N LYS A 533 7.79 -18.07 11.68
CA LYS A 533 6.54 -18.65 11.16
C LYS A 533 6.39 -20.09 11.65
N LYS A 534 5.25 -20.43 12.23
CA LYS A 534 4.92 -21.76 12.81
C LYS A 534 4.96 -22.97 11.85
N SER A 535 5.32 -22.82 10.59
CA SER A 535 5.25 -23.89 9.59
C SER A 535 6.58 -24.59 9.29
N GLN A 536 7.62 -24.45 10.14
CA GLN A 536 8.93 -25.05 9.89
C GLN A 536 9.53 -25.79 11.11
N CYS A 537 8.70 -26.21 12.05
CA CYS A 537 9.05 -27.24 13.02
C CYS A 537 8.28 -28.53 12.65
N GLY A 538 8.83 -29.29 11.70
CA GLY A 538 8.38 -30.60 11.30
C GLY A 538 9.57 -31.38 10.76
#